data_eb3cf20d8a258d6b0c0b53d6fe16acd7
#
_entry.id   eb3cf20d8a258d6b0c0b53d6fe16acd7
#
_cell.length_a   1.000
_cell.length_b   1.000
_cell.length_c   1.000
_cell.angle_alpha   90.00
_cell.angle_beta   90.00
_cell.angle_gamma   90.00
#
_symmetry.space_group_name_H-M   'P 1'
#
loop_
_entity.id
_entity.type
_entity.pdbx_description
1 polymer ?
#
loop_
_entity_poly.entity_id
_entity_poly.type
_entity_poly.pdbx_seq_one_letter_code
_entity_poly.pdbx_strand_id
1 'polypeptide(L)'
;MGRDFIQIILPIFIIFSSIAGKNLTIHGRYNPQNRELLDVKFSGNTMIITGNLNGTEFYDISDSLNPVHLANLEIPFGNQNRALPNFIAAISDTILYLSSRQRGIAIVNISDPSNPNYIAMVTQPAGSNYSYDGLMAHDSTLYASAHEHGVILFNISSPESPSYFGQIPAGNAWGTTFLDSLLIIMNGEFGIKIMNITDLSNPVTITDILTEGATKDMVLDGDQLTLAMGSNGIARYDLSDPSDPQLLATYNSSGLANRIVLFNGKIAVSDWLDVKILEYNGSEIQLVGYKNTGYRTMAINAKGNVIYSAEWRHLQVLEYGPISGPDLDLSSHDISFPEINIGEQDTMPLYLTNNGSAALVFDYDYFSHADFSTTTELNTLATGDSVVVDIIYTRSGQNATGIYNIPSNDPDEPQLSCNILGNYDGVNVGMTAPDFTLPIAANGTGNFNLNQHWASAGEIVVITFFSPG
;
A
#
# COMPACT_ATOMS: atom_id res chain seq x y z
N MET A 1 -53.47 17.39 -31.85
CA MET A 1 -52.66 16.15 -31.83
C MET A 1 -51.59 16.33 -30.76
N GLY A 2 -51.92 15.92 -29.55
CA GLY A 2 -50.98 15.91 -28.43
C GLY A 2 -50.07 14.68 -28.55
N ARG A 3 -48.76 14.87 -28.39
CA ARG A 3 -47.80 13.80 -28.20
C ARG A 3 -47.55 13.69 -26.71
N ASP A 4 -48.11 12.66 -26.09
CA ASP A 4 -47.79 12.27 -24.73
C ASP A 4 -46.37 11.67 -24.71
N PHE A 5 -45.44 12.34 -24.03
CA PHE A 5 -44.15 11.78 -23.70
C PHE A 5 -44.32 10.89 -22.46
N ILE A 6 -44.31 9.59 -22.66
CA ILE A 6 -44.17 8.63 -21.56
C ILE A 6 -42.69 8.68 -21.11
N GLN A 7 -42.41 9.31 -19.96
CA GLN A 7 -41.17 9.14 -19.24
C GLN A 7 -41.14 7.72 -18.62
N ILE A 8 -40.38 6.84 -19.23
CA ILE A 8 -40.03 5.57 -18.61
C ILE A 8 -38.90 5.88 -17.59
N ILE A 9 -39.30 6.00 -16.32
CA ILE A 9 -38.33 5.95 -15.22
C ILE A 9 -37.91 4.49 -15.07
N LEU A 10 -36.75 4.11 -15.63
CA LEU A 10 -36.10 2.86 -15.25
C LEU A 10 -35.62 3.04 -13.82
N PRO A 11 -36.01 2.18 -12.86
CA PRO A 11 -35.35 2.15 -11.57
C PRO A 11 -33.90 1.68 -11.82
N ILE A 12 -32.95 2.53 -11.55
CA ILE A 12 -31.54 2.10 -11.41
C ILE A 12 -31.54 1.25 -10.15
N PHE A 13 -31.60 -0.06 -10.33
CA PHE A 13 -31.19 -1.00 -9.28
C PHE A 13 -29.67 -0.87 -9.17
N ILE A 14 -29.21 -0.04 -8.24
CA ILE A 14 -27.87 -0.14 -7.72
C ILE A 14 -27.86 -1.47 -6.96
N ILE A 15 -27.39 -2.53 -7.60
CA ILE A 15 -27.07 -3.78 -6.93
C ILE A 15 -25.85 -3.42 -6.05
N PHE A 16 -26.11 -3.07 -4.79
CA PHE A 16 -25.08 -3.21 -3.77
C PHE A 16 -24.79 -4.71 -3.70
N SER A 17 -23.71 -5.14 -4.35
CA SER A 17 -23.13 -6.41 -3.99
C SER A 17 -22.88 -6.32 -2.49
N SER A 18 -23.59 -7.13 -1.70
CA SER A 18 -23.27 -7.32 -0.30
C SER A 18 -21.79 -7.66 -0.24
N ILE A 19 -20.97 -6.73 0.24
CA ILE A 19 -19.56 -6.98 0.51
C ILE A 19 -19.61 -8.05 1.58
N ALA A 20 -19.37 -9.30 1.16
CA ALA A 20 -19.28 -10.44 2.06
C ALA A 20 -18.24 -10.10 3.13
N GLY A 21 -18.57 -10.39 4.37
CA GLY A 21 -17.90 -9.98 5.59
C GLY A 21 -16.40 -9.73 5.44
N LYS A 22 -15.98 -8.58 5.86
CA LYS A 22 -14.59 -8.11 5.86
C LYS A 22 -13.83 -8.85 6.95
N ASN A 23 -13.33 -10.02 6.63
CA ASN A 23 -12.79 -11.03 7.54
C ASN A 23 -11.35 -10.71 8.03
N LEU A 24 -11.07 -9.48 8.46
CA LEU A 24 -9.78 -9.09 9.03
C LEU A 24 -9.96 -8.56 10.45
N THR A 25 -9.33 -9.23 11.42
CA THR A 25 -9.30 -8.83 12.82
C THR A 25 -7.91 -8.34 13.19
N ILE A 26 -7.78 -7.20 13.88
CA ILE A 26 -6.53 -6.73 14.46
C ILE A 26 -6.26 -7.50 15.76
N HIS A 27 -5.18 -8.29 15.81
CA HIS A 27 -4.74 -8.99 17.03
C HIS A 27 -3.78 -8.17 17.86
N GLY A 28 -2.96 -7.33 17.24
CA GLY A 28 -2.01 -6.51 17.98
C GLY A 28 -1.37 -5.43 17.15
N ARG A 29 -1.02 -4.35 17.84
CA ARG A 29 -0.22 -3.26 17.31
C ARG A 29 1.07 -3.18 18.09
N TYR A 30 2.18 -3.32 17.39
CA TYR A 30 3.52 -3.30 17.95
C TYR A 30 4.18 -1.96 17.59
N ASN A 31 5.02 -1.46 18.49
CA ASN A 31 5.77 -0.22 18.29
C ASN A 31 7.26 -0.55 18.09
N PRO A 32 7.70 -0.86 16.88
CA PRO A 32 9.10 -1.08 16.60
C PRO A 32 9.94 0.14 17.00
N GLN A 33 11.20 -0.09 17.36
CA GLN A 33 12.15 1.00 17.57
C GLN A 33 12.46 1.70 16.24
N ASN A 34 12.39 0.93 15.16
CA ASN A 34 12.53 1.45 13.81
C ASN A 34 11.33 2.35 13.46
N ARG A 35 11.58 3.23 12.51
CA ARG A 35 10.57 4.16 12.00
C ARG A 35 10.59 4.14 10.48
N GLU A 36 9.44 4.49 9.88
CA GLU A 36 9.29 4.45 8.43
C GLU A 36 9.59 3.03 7.93
N LEU A 37 8.77 2.07 8.39
CA LEU A 37 8.91 0.66 8.03
C LEU A 37 8.66 0.51 6.53
N LEU A 38 9.53 -0.23 5.83
CA LEU A 38 9.55 -0.22 4.36
C LEU A 38 9.47 -1.60 3.71
N ASP A 39 9.88 -2.65 4.44
CA ASP A 39 9.79 -4.02 3.94
C ASP A 39 9.63 -5.00 5.10
N VAL A 40 8.92 -6.11 4.83
CA VAL A 40 8.74 -7.23 5.75
C VAL A 40 9.11 -8.52 5.03
N LYS A 41 10.10 -9.25 5.55
CA LYS A 41 10.55 -10.53 5.02
C LYS A 41 10.54 -11.61 6.09
N PHE A 42 10.48 -12.87 5.65
CA PHE A 42 10.57 -14.03 6.55
C PHE A 42 11.77 -14.91 6.21
N SER A 43 12.43 -15.39 7.27
CA SER A 43 13.38 -16.49 7.22
C SER A 43 12.93 -17.54 8.23
N GLY A 44 12.22 -18.59 7.78
CA GLY A 44 11.60 -19.56 8.66
C GLY A 44 10.56 -18.92 9.61
N ASN A 45 10.83 -18.98 10.92
CA ASN A 45 10.02 -18.33 11.95
C ASN A 45 10.53 -16.95 12.35
N THR A 46 11.48 -16.40 11.64
CA THR A 46 11.97 -15.05 11.88
C THR A 46 11.34 -14.08 10.91
N MET A 47 10.69 -13.06 11.44
CA MET A 47 10.25 -11.88 10.69
C MET A 47 11.32 -10.80 10.78
N ILE A 48 11.64 -10.21 9.64
CA ILE A 48 12.65 -9.15 9.48
C ILE A 48 11.94 -7.91 8.95
N ILE A 49 12.08 -6.80 9.65
CA ILE A 49 11.46 -5.53 9.30
C ILE A 49 12.56 -4.51 9.01
N THR A 50 12.58 -3.98 7.80
CA THR A 50 13.47 -2.88 7.44
C THR A 50 12.81 -1.52 7.60
N GLY A 51 13.60 -0.48 7.76
CA GLY A 51 13.10 0.89 7.84
C GLY A 51 14.17 1.96 7.63
N ASN A 52 13.70 3.19 7.46
CA ASN A 52 14.58 4.31 7.15
C ASN A 52 15.37 4.82 8.37
N LEU A 53 14.89 4.55 9.57
CA LEU A 53 15.49 5.03 10.82
C LEU A 53 15.66 3.88 11.80
N ASN A 54 16.77 3.88 12.58
CA ASN A 54 17.03 2.96 13.68
C ASN A 54 17.26 1.48 13.33
N GLY A 55 17.67 1.18 12.09
CA GLY A 55 18.18 -0.16 11.75
C GLY A 55 17.16 -1.15 11.20
N THR A 56 17.41 -2.44 11.42
CA THR A 56 16.57 -3.56 10.99
C THR A 56 16.20 -4.39 12.20
N GLU A 57 14.92 -4.69 12.39
CA GLU A 57 14.42 -5.43 13.53
C GLU A 57 14.06 -6.88 13.18
N PHE A 58 14.26 -7.76 14.18
CA PHE A 58 14.02 -9.19 14.08
C PHE A 58 13.00 -9.60 15.13
N TYR A 59 12.03 -10.41 14.72
CA TYR A 59 10.99 -10.95 15.58
C TYR A 59 10.85 -12.45 15.39
N ASP A 60 10.64 -13.19 16.48
CA ASP A 60 10.15 -14.56 16.41
C ASP A 60 8.65 -14.56 16.16
N ILE A 61 8.23 -15.26 15.12
CA ILE A 61 6.84 -15.48 14.71
C ILE A 61 6.50 -16.99 14.70
N SER A 62 7.10 -17.76 15.61
CA SER A 62 6.69 -19.15 15.85
C SER A 62 5.23 -19.23 16.32
N ASP A 63 4.82 -18.29 17.19
CA ASP A 63 3.42 -17.89 17.35
C ASP A 63 3.15 -16.68 16.44
N SER A 64 2.45 -16.92 15.34
CA SER A 64 2.24 -15.90 14.31
C SER A 64 1.38 -14.72 14.78
N LEU A 65 0.50 -14.92 15.77
CA LEU A 65 -0.35 -13.84 16.31
C LEU A 65 0.37 -12.99 17.35
N ASN A 66 1.44 -13.52 17.97
CA ASN A 66 2.18 -12.85 19.04
C ASN A 66 3.68 -12.75 18.75
N PRO A 67 4.10 -11.88 17.80
CA PRO A 67 5.50 -11.65 17.48
C PRO A 67 6.32 -11.24 18.71
N VAL A 68 7.45 -11.90 18.94
CA VAL A 68 8.38 -11.59 20.03
C VAL A 68 9.62 -10.93 19.47
N HIS A 69 9.93 -9.72 19.91
CA HIS A 69 11.13 -9.01 19.49
C HIS A 69 12.40 -9.77 19.92
N LEU A 70 13.30 -10.02 18.96
CA LEU A 70 14.58 -10.72 19.17
C LEU A 70 15.75 -9.76 19.23
N ALA A 71 15.87 -8.90 18.22
CA ALA A 71 17.02 -8.00 18.09
C ALA A 71 16.70 -6.77 17.23
N ASN A 72 17.50 -5.72 17.41
CA ASN A 72 17.61 -4.59 16.50
C ASN A 72 19.05 -4.48 16.00
N LEU A 73 19.26 -4.54 14.70
CA LEU A 73 20.57 -4.36 14.07
C LEU A 73 20.73 -2.94 13.58
N GLU A 74 21.53 -2.16 14.26
CA GLU A 74 21.96 -0.83 13.83
C GLU A 74 23.34 -0.89 13.16
N ILE A 75 23.41 -0.72 11.85
CA ILE A 75 24.66 -0.63 11.12
C ILE A 75 25.14 0.82 11.20
N PRO A 76 26.31 1.10 11.78
CA PRO A 76 26.82 2.47 11.92
C PRO A 76 27.02 3.16 10.56
N PHE A 77 26.57 4.40 10.44
CA PHE A 77 26.73 5.20 9.23
C PHE A 77 27.71 6.36 9.44
N GLY A 78 28.93 6.18 8.97
CA GLY A 78 29.99 7.20 9.07
C GLY A 78 30.28 7.63 10.52
N ASN A 79 30.54 8.92 10.72
CA ASN A 79 30.77 9.51 12.05
C ASN A 79 29.47 10.05 12.70
N GLN A 80 28.30 9.69 12.16
CA GLN A 80 27.00 10.16 12.67
C GLN A 80 26.44 9.10 13.63
N ASN A 81 25.83 9.55 14.73
CA ASN A 81 25.07 8.69 15.65
C ASN A 81 23.70 8.33 15.00
N ARG A 82 23.73 7.74 13.82
CA ARG A 82 22.56 7.29 13.08
C ARG A 82 22.83 5.92 12.50
N ALA A 83 21.82 5.06 12.57
CA ALA A 83 21.84 3.79 11.87
C ALA A 83 21.76 4.00 10.34
N LEU A 84 22.35 3.08 9.59
CA LEU A 84 22.22 3.03 8.15
C LEU A 84 20.75 2.77 7.79
N PRO A 85 20.11 3.58 6.94
CA PRO A 85 18.78 3.30 6.43
C PRO A 85 18.78 2.01 5.60
N ASN A 86 17.84 1.11 5.88
CA ASN A 86 17.66 -0.14 5.14
C ASN A 86 16.27 -0.16 4.52
N PHE A 87 16.20 -0.25 3.19
CA PHE A 87 14.95 -0.08 2.45
C PHE A 87 14.32 -1.41 2.07
N ILE A 88 15.06 -2.27 1.40
CA ILE A 88 14.58 -3.55 0.88
C ILE A 88 15.53 -4.65 1.32
N ALA A 89 14.99 -5.82 1.62
CA ALA A 89 15.73 -7.00 2.00
C ALA A 89 15.61 -8.14 0.99
N ALA A 90 16.70 -8.89 0.79
CA ALA A 90 16.69 -10.20 0.15
C ALA A 90 17.43 -11.20 1.05
N ILE A 91 17.01 -12.46 1.02
CA ILE A 91 17.57 -13.52 1.88
C ILE A 91 18.05 -14.66 1.00
N SER A 92 19.26 -15.16 1.31
CA SER A 92 19.81 -16.39 0.78
C SER A 92 20.34 -17.21 1.94
N ASP A 93 19.69 -18.32 2.25
CA ASP A 93 19.95 -19.13 3.45
C ASP A 93 19.93 -18.29 4.74
N THR A 94 21.11 -18.16 5.35
CA THR A 94 21.35 -17.41 6.59
C THR A 94 21.99 -16.03 6.36
N ILE A 95 22.05 -15.60 5.09
CA ILE A 95 22.57 -14.28 4.74
C ILE A 95 21.43 -13.36 4.29
N LEU A 96 21.38 -12.22 4.93
CA LEU A 96 20.48 -11.13 4.63
C LEU A 96 21.22 -10.02 3.89
N TYR A 97 20.70 -9.62 2.75
CA TYR A 97 21.15 -8.48 1.95
C TYR A 97 20.21 -7.32 2.17
N LEU A 98 20.71 -6.18 2.62
CA LEU A 98 19.92 -4.99 2.91
C LEU A 98 20.33 -3.86 1.98
N SER A 99 19.41 -3.40 1.16
CA SER A 99 19.65 -2.20 0.33
C SER A 99 19.68 -0.94 1.19
N SER A 100 20.74 -0.18 1.04
CA SER A 100 20.88 1.18 1.59
C SER A 100 20.90 2.22 0.47
N ARG A 101 20.18 1.94 -0.62
CA ARG A 101 20.13 2.75 -1.84
C ARG A 101 21.52 3.07 -2.38
N GLN A 102 21.85 4.35 -2.52
CA GLN A 102 23.14 4.82 -3.06
C GLN A 102 24.37 4.45 -2.21
N ARG A 103 24.19 3.91 -1.00
CA ARG A 103 25.29 3.52 -0.12
C ARG A 103 25.78 2.10 -0.35
N GLY A 104 25.01 1.32 -1.11
CA GLY A 104 25.31 -0.07 -1.41
C GLY A 104 24.40 -1.07 -0.74
N ILE A 105 24.86 -2.30 -0.60
CA ILE A 105 24.11 -3.43 -0.04
C ILE A 105 24.88 -3.96 1.19
N ALA A 106 24.26 -3.89 2.36
CA ALA A 106 24.82 -4.46 3.58
C ALA A 106 24.60 -5.96 3.62
N ILE A 107 25.61 -6.71 4.07
CA ILE A 107 25.59 -8.15 4.22
C ILE A 107 25.54 -8.46 5.71
N VAL A 108 24.55 -9.25 6.11
CA VAL A 108 24.30 -9.61 7.50
C VAL A 108 24.11 -11.11 7.62
N ASN A 109 24.83 -11.74 8.55
CA ASN A 109 24.59 -13.13 8.93
C ASN A 109 23.44 -13.16 9.95
N ILE A 110 22.41 -13.93 9.66
CA ILE A 110 21.19 -14.11 10.47
C ILE A 110 21.01 -15.57 10.92
N SER A 111 22.09 -16.36 10.98
CA SER A 111 22.04 -17.73 11.51
C SER A 111 21.56 -17.79 12.95
N ASP A 112 21.82 -16.74 13.72
CA ASP A 112 21.21 -16.45 15.01
C ASP A 112 20.46 -15.12 14.92
N PRO A 113 19.15 -15.11 14.70
CA PRO A 113 18.37 -13.87 14.56
C PRO A 113 18.28 -13.06 15.86
N SER A 114 18.62 -13.65 17.01
CA SER A 114 18.72 -12.91 18.28
C SER A 114 20.02 -12.12 18.39
N ASN A 115 21.00 -12.44 17.54
CA ASN A 115 22.31 -11.79 17.50
C ASN A 115 22.81 -11.64 16.05
N PRO A 116 22.09 -10.88 15.21
CA PRO A 116 22.42 -10.69 13.80
C PRO A 116 23.78 -10.00 13.67
N ASN A 117 24.64 -10.50 12.79
CA ASN A 117 26.00 -10.02 12.63
C ASN A 117 26.21 -9.31 11.29
N TYR A 118 26.46 -8.01 11.32
CA TYR A 118 26.90 -7.27 10.15
C TYR A 118 28.29 -7.70 9.72
N ILE A 119 28.44 -8.13 8.46
CA ILE A 119 29.69 -8.63 7.88
C ILE A 119 30.42 -7.52 7.13
N ALA A 120 29.77 -6.97 6.11
CA ALA A 120 30.40 -6.03 5.19
C ALA A 120 29.35 -5.20 4.42
N MET A 121 29.83 -4.18 3.72
CA MET A 121 29.09 -3.44 2.71
C MET A 121 29.61 -3.82 1.33
N VAL A 122 28.74 -4.30 0.45
CA VAL A 122 29.05 -4.35 -0.99
C VAL A 122 28.99 -2.95 -1.51
N THR A 123 30.13 -2.43 -1.88
CA THR A 123 30.23 -1.15 -2.57
C THR A 123 29.78 -1.31 -4.01
N GLN A 124 29.23 -0.26 -4.54
CA GLN A 124 28.84 -0.18 -5.96
C GLN A 124 30.07 -0.40 -6.87
N PRO A 125 29.87 -0.85 -8.12
CA PRO A 125 30.94 -0.88 -9.10
C PRO A 125 31.66 0.47 -9.16
N ALA A 126 32.97 0.46 -9.31
CA ALA A 126 33.80 1.66 -9.22
C ALA A 126 33.32 2.77 -10.17
N GLY A 127 33.07 3.97 -9.64
CA GLY A 127 32.62 5.13 -10.40
C GLY A 127 31.10 5.18 -10.65
N SER A 128 30.33 4.22 -10.17
CA SER A 128 28.85 4.24 -10.27
C SER A 128 28.20 4.97 -9.08
N ASN A 129 26.97 5.42 -9.27
CA ASN A 129 26.13 6.01 -8.22
C ASN A 129 24.74 5.36 -8.26
N TYR A 130 24.70 4.04 -8.20
CA TYR A 130 23.44 3.30 -8.28
C TYR A 130 22.63 3.44 -7.00
N SER A 131 21.30 3.58 -7.15
CA SER A 131 20.34 3.47 -6.05
C SER A 131 19.60 2.14 -6.20
N TYR A 132 19.76 1.25 -5.23
CA TYR A 132 19.10 -0.04 -5.25
C TYR A 132 17.78 0.02 -4.51
N ASP A 133 16.65 -0.06 -5.24
CA ASP A 133 15.31 -0.02 -4.67
C ASP A 133 14.58 -1.38 -4.74
N GLY A 134 15.19 -2.40 -5.34
CA GLY A 134 14.74 -3.80 -5.33
C GLY A 134 15.91 -4.76 -5.18
N LEU A 135 15.75 -5.79 -4.37
CA LEU A 135 16.70 -6.89 -4.22
C LEU A 135 15.99 -8.24 -4.34
N MET A 136 16.57 -9.15 -5.09
CA MET A 136 16.11 -10.53 -5.21
C MET A 136 17.31 -11.48 -5.25
N ALA A 137 17.40 -12.40 -4.33
CA ALA A 137 18.35 -13.50 -4.39
C ALA A 137 17.71 -14.70 -5.10
N HIS A 138 18.32 -15.16 -6.16
CA HIS A 138 17.87 -16.34 -6.92
C HIS A 138 19.07 -17.15 -7.37
N ASP A 139 19.08 -18.44 -7.03
CA ASP A 139 20.22 -19.32 -7.19
C ASP A 139 21.51 -18.71 -6.56
N SER A 140 22.56 -18.59 -7.34
CA SER A 140 23.84 -17.98 -6.92
C SER A 140 23.98 -16.52 -7.36
N THR A 141 22.87 -15.85 -7.67
CA THR A 141 22.87 -14.45 -8.13
C THR A 141 21.98 -13.58 -7.27
N LEU A 142 22.48 -12.43 -6.87
CA LEU A 142 21.70 -11.33 -6.31
C LEU A 142 21.41 -10.32 -7.43
N TYR A 143 20.12 -10.11 -7.71
CA TYR A 143 19.62 -9.15 -8.65
C TYR A 143 19.23 -7.88 -7.90
N ALA A 144 19.91 -6.79 -8.23
CA ALA A 144 19.71 -5.49 -7.59
C ALA A 144 19.17 -4.48 -8.59
N SER A 145 17.90 -4.13 -8.46
CA SER A 145 17.22 -3.17 -9.33
C SER A 145 17.70 -1.75 -9.05
N ALA A 146 18.18 -1.06 -10.08
CA ALA A 146 18.92 0.20 -9.99
C ALA A 146 18.40 1.28 -10.95
N HIS A 147 17.08 1.43 -11.00
CA HIS A 147 16.38 2.43 -11.83
C HIS A 147 16.84 2.41 -13.30
N GLU A 148 17.21 3.57 -13.86
CA GLU A 148 17.68 3.74 -15.24
C GLU A 148 18.93 2.91 -15.56
N HIS A 149 19.59 2.37 -14.56
CA HIS A 149 20.73 1.48 -14.74
C HIS A 149 20.32 0.01 -14.89
N GLY A 150 19.01 -0.30 -14.86
CA GLY A 150 18.49 -1.66 -15.01
C GLY A 150 18.77 -2.53 -13.79
N VAL A 151 19.12 -3.80 -14.01
CA VAL A 151 19.37 -4.77 -12.94
C VAL A 151 20.85 -5.10 -12.85
N ILE A 152 21.46 -4.82 -11.71
CA ILE A 152 22.88 -5.08 -11.40
C ILE A 152 22.99 -6.50 -10.84
N LEU A 153 23.96 -7.26 -11.30
CA LEU A 153 24.15 -8.67 -10.98
C LEU A 153 25.38 -8.86 -10.08
N PHE A 154 25.15 -9.52 -8.94
CA PHE A 154 26.23 -9.95 -8.03
C PHE A 154 26.21 -11.47 -7.91
N ASN A 155 27.38 -12.10 -8.07
CA ASN A 155 27.56 -13.50 -7.76
C ASN A 155 27.58 -13.68 -6.23
N ILE A 156 26.69 -14.53 -5.73
CA ILE A 156 26.53 -14.88 -4.31
C ILE A 156 26.81 -16.37 -4.04
N SER A 157 27.58 -17.06 -4.91
CA SER A 157 28.08 -18.42 -4.61
C SER A 157 28.88 -18.47 -3.29
N SER A 158 29.47 -17.34 -2.90
CA SER A 158 29.98 -17.06 -1.55
C SER A 158 29.10 -15.97 -0.94
N PRO A 159 28.02 -16.33 -0.22
CA PRO A 159 26.97 -15.37 0.17
C PRO A 159 27.48 -14.20 1.03
N GLU A 160 28.53 -14.42 1.84
CA GLU A 160 29.14 -13.38 2.68
C GLU A 160 30.05 -12.42 1.89
N SER A 161 30.33 -12.72 0.61
CA SER A 161 31.25 -11.94 -0.23
C SER A 161 30.76 -11.79 -1.66
N PRO A 162 29.61 -11.14 -1.88
CA PRO A 162 29.07 -10.89 -3.21
C PRO A 162 30.05 -10.13 -4.10
N SER A 163 30.11 -10.51 -5.37
CA SER A 163 30.97 -9.86 -6.36
C SER A 163 30.18 -9.45 -7.60
N TYR A 164 30.33 -8.19 -8.01
CA TYR A 164 29.74 -7.70 -9.24
C TYR A 164 30.26 -8.47 -10.46
N PHE A 165 29.37 -8.89 -11.37
CA PHE A 165 29.78 -9.57 -12.59
C PHE A 165 29.02 -9.12 -13.86
N GLY A 166 28.00 -8.29 -13.74
CA GLY A 166 27.26 -7.84 -14.90
C GLY A 166 26.07 -6.95 -14.61
N GLN A 167 25.38 -6.57 -15.68
CA GLN A 167 24.21 -5.71 -15.65
C GLN A 167 23.23 -6.12 -16.77
N ILE A 168 21.95 -6.14 -16.49
CA ILE A 168 20.88 -6.32 -17.48
C ILE A 168 20.27 -4.94 -17.77
N PRO A 169 20.38 -4.41 -18.99
CA PRO A 169 19.73 -3.18 -19.40
C PRO A 169 18.20 -3.38 -19.41
N ALA A 170 17.47 -2.68 -18.59
CA ALA A 170 16.03 -2.91 -18.39
C ALA A 170 15.20 -1.62 -18.28
N GLY A 171 15.75 -0.48 -18.60
CA GLY A 171 15.08 0.81 -18.41
C GLY A 171 15.05 1.21 -16.93
N ASN A 172 13.88 1.55 -16.37
CA ASN A 172 13.73 2.03 -15.00
C ASN A 172 13.35 0.89 -14.04
N ALA A 173 14.32 0.01 -13.71
CA ALA A 173 14.09 -1.19 -12.89
C ALA A 173 13.87 -0.86 -11.40
N TRP A 174 12.72 -1.30 -10.84
CA TRP A 174 12.34 -1.12 -9.44
C TRP A 174 12.32 -2.42 -8.63
N GLY A 175 12.18 -3.55 -9.29
CA GLY A 175 12.16 -4.87 -8.67
C GLY A 175 12.11 -5.97 -9.72
N THR A 176 12.35 -7.20 -9.29
CA THR A 176 12.39 -8.37 -10.16
C THR A 176 11.68 -9.55 -9.51
N THR A 177 11.11 -10.43 -10.35
CA THR A 177 10.68 -11.78 -9.98
C THR A 177 10.98 -12.75 -11.12
N PHE A 178 10.75 -14.04 -10.92
CA PHE A 178 11.10 -15.08 -11.88
C PHE A 178 9.90 -15.96 -12.22
N LEU A 179 9.80 -16.30 -13.51
CA LEU A 179 8.97 -17.37 -14.03
C LEU A 179 9.89 -18.30 -14.83
N ASP A 180 10.24 -19.45 -14.26
CA ASP A 180 11.23 -20.38 -14.82
C ASP A 180 12.55 -19.68 -15.16
N SER A 181 12.92 -19.66 -16.45
CA SER A 181 14.12 -18.98 -16.97
C SER A 181 13.87 -17.51 -17.41
N LEU A 182 12.70 -16.98 -17.08
CA LEU A 182 12.33 -15.61 -17.40
C LEU A 182 12.52 -14.71 -16.18
N LEU A 183 13.17 -13.56 -16.41
CA LEU A 183 13.23 -12.47 -15.48
C LEU A 183 12.12 -11.47 -15.80
N ILE A 184 11.24 -11.25 -14.83
CA ILE A 184 10.18 -10.26 -14.90
C ILE A 184 10.63 -9.04 -14.11
N ILE A 185 10.66 -7.87 -14.74
CA ILE A 185 11.21 -6.65 -14.17
C ILE A 185 10.10 -5.60 -14.08
N MET A 186 9.88 -5.05 -12.90
CA MET A 186 9.09 -3.83 -12.73
C MET A 186 9.86 -2.66 -13.34
N ASN A 187 9.32 -2.09 -14.40
CA ASN A 187 9.95 -1.02 -15.17
C ASN A 187 9.35 0.37 -14.84
N GLY A 188 8.95 0.55 -13.60
CA GLY A 188 8.37 1.80 -13.10
C GLY A 188 7.13 2.22 -13.88
N GLU A 189 7.11 3.45 -14.39
CA GLU A 189 6.03 3.99 -15.24
C GLU A 189 5.88 3.33 -16.62
N PHE A 190 6.85 2.53 -17.02
CA PHE A 190 6.83 1.80 -18.29
C PHE A 190 6.23 0.39 -18.16
N GLY A 191 5.69 0.05 -17.00
CA GLY A 191 5.02 -1.22 -16.75
C GLY A 191 5.99 -2.36 -16.43
N ILE A 192 5.89 -3.48 -17.15
CA ILE A 192 6.64 -4.72 -16.92
C ILE A 192 7.46 -5.08 -18.14
N LYS A 193 8.71 -5.47 -17.94
CA LYS A 193 9.57 -6.07 -18.97
C LYS A 193 9.80 -7.55 -18.65
N ILE A 194 9.60 -8.43 -19.63
CA ILE A 194 9.87 -9.88 -19.55
C ILE A 194 11.07 -10.21 -20.41
N MET A 195 12.08 -10.85 -19.81
CA MET A 195 13.33 -11.19 -20.47
C MET A 195 13.69 -12.67 -20.26
N ASN A 196 14.14 -13.32 -21.31
CA ASN A 196 14.80 -14.62 -21.20
C ASN A 196 16.25 -14.41 -20.74
N ILE A 197 16.60 -15.04 -19.63
CA ILE A 197 17.91 -14.96 -19.00
C ILE A 197 18.62 -16.32 -18.91
N THR A 198 18.23 -17.29 -19.74
CA THR A 198 18.95 -18.58 -19.84
C THR A 198 20.42 -18.38 -20.03
N ASP A 199 20.81 -17.34 -20.78
CA ASP A 199 22.18 -16.83 -20.86
C ASP A 199 22.24 -15.41 -20.27
N LEU A 200 22.73 -15.28 -19.04
CA LEU A 200 22.88 -13.99 -18.35
C LEU A 200 23.88 -13.05 -19.04
N SER A 201 24.76 -13.57 -19.91
CA SER A 201 25.68 -12.72 -20.70
C SER A 201 25.01 -12.08 -21.92
N ASN A 202 23.87 -12.63 -22.32
CA ASN A 202 23.10 -12.15 -23.48
C ASN A 202 21.57 -12.24 -23.22
N PRO A 203 21.02 -11.47 -22.27
CA PRO A 203 19.60 -11.48 -21.95
C PRO A 203 18.78 -10.96 -23.12
N VAL A 204 17.66 -11.63 -23.44
CA VAL A 204 16.80 -11.31 -24.58
C VAL A 204 15.43 -10.85 -24.11
N THR A 205 14.98 -9.66 -24.48
CA THR A 205 13.62 -9.21 -24.23
C THR A 205 12.62 -10.08 -24.99
N ILE A 206 11.66 -10.63 -24.28
CA ILE A 206 10.52 -11.37 -24.86
C ILE A 206 9.39 -10.40 -25.19
N THR A 207 8.94 -9.62 -24.19
CA THR A 207 7.88 -8.63 -24.36
C THR A 207 7.92 -7.54 -23.30
N ASP A 208 7.21 -6.46 -23.54
CA ASP A 208 6.92 -5.40 -22.57
C ASP A 208 5.39 -5.30 -22.37
N ILE A 209 4.92 -5.28 -21.13
CA ILE A 209 3.53 -5.01 -20.77
C ILE A 209 3.44 -3.55 -20.36
N LEU A 210 2.77 -2.72 -21.14
CA LEU A 210 2.45 -1.35 -20.73
C LEU A 210 1.27 -1.37 -19.76
N THR A 211 1.45 -0.76 -18.60
CA THR A 211 0.41 -0.66 -17.56
C THR A 211 -0.17 0.76 -17.50
N GLU A 212 -1.42 0.88 -17.04
CA GLU A 212 -2.07 2.19 -16.89
C GLU A 212 -1.47 3.03 -15.75
N GLY A 213 -0.72 2.41 -14.84
CA GLY A 213 -0.06 3.05 -13.70
C GLY A 213 1.33 2.52 -13.45
N ALA A 214 2.12 3.27 -12.68
CA ALA A 214 3.45 2.84 -12.28
C ALA A 214 3.38 1.60 -11.37
N THR A 215 4.07 0.54 -11.76
CA THR A 215 4.14 -0.71 -11.00
C THR A 215 4.93 -0.48 -9.71
N LYS A 216 4.31 -0.78 -8.56
CA LYS A 216 4.87 -0.62 -7.22
C LYS A 216 5.34 -1.94 -6.62
N ASP A 217 4.63 -3.02 -6.93
CA ASP A 217 4.96 -4.37 -6.50
C ASP A 217 4.35 -5.41 -7.43
N MET A 218 4.86 -6.62 -7.38
CA MET A 218 4.36 -7.74 -8.19
C MET A 218 4.53 -9.06 -7.48
N VAL A 219 3.61 -9.98 -7.75
CA VAL A 219 3.66 -11.36 -7.25
C VAL A 219 3.16 -12.34 -8.31
N LEU A 220 3.79 -13.51 -8.34
CA LEU A 220 3.42 -14.62 -9.23
C LEU A 220 2.69 -15.72 -8.48
N ASP A 221 1.65 -16.28 -9.11
CA ASP A 221 0.90 -17.47 -8.70
C ASP A 221 0.85 -18.44 -9.89
N GLY A 222 1.81 -19.33 -9.98
CA GLY A 222 2.05 -20.07 -11.21
C GLY A 222 2.37 -19.12 -12.37
N ASP A 223 1.61 -19.23 -13.47
CA ASP A 223 1.75 -18.37 -14.64
C ASP A 223 0.97 -17.04 -14.53
N GLN A 224 0.34 -16.77 -13.38
CA GLN A 224 -0.45 -15.56 -13.22
C GLN A 224 0.31 -14.49 -12.46
N LEU A 225 0.54 -13.37 -13.12
CA LEU A 225 1.22 -12.19 -12.56
C LEU A 225 0.19 -11.19 -12.03
N THR A 226 0.29 -10.85 -10.76
CA THR A 226 -0.50 -9.77 -10.14
C THR A 226 0.40 -8.58 -9.86
N LEU A 227 -0.08 -7.39 -10.21
CA LEU A 227 0.61 -6.11 -10.07
C LEU A 227 -0.13 -5.17 -9.13
N ALA A 228 0.60 -4.49 -8.25
CA ALA A 228 0.13 -3.30 -7.55
C ALA A 228 0.58 -2.06 -8.34
N MET A 229 -0.36 -1.17 -8.69
CA MET A 229 -0.14 -0.05 -9.58
C MET A 229 -0.47 1.31 -8.93
N GLY A 230 -0.23 1.44 -7.63
CA GLY A 230 -0.54 2.66 -6.91
C GLY A 230 -2.03 3.04 -6.98
N SER A 231 -2.33 4.26 -7.42
CA SER A 231 -3.72 4.74 -7.57
C SER A 231 -4.53 4.00 -8.64
N ASN A 232 -3.90 3.24 -9.52
CA ASN A 232 -4.58 2.40 -10.51
C ASN A 232 -4.96 1.02 -9.96
N GLY A 233 -4.71 0.77 -8.65
CA GLY A 233 -5.11 -0.44 -7.96
C GLY A 233 -4.32 -1.68 -8.38
N ILE A 234 -5.03 -2.76 -8.72
CA ILE A 234 -4.46 -4.08 -9.01
C ILE A 234 -4.80 -4.50 -10.44
N ALA A 235 -3.84 -5.12 -11.12
CA ALA A 235 -4.06 -5.81 -12.38
C ALA A 235 -3.50 -7.25 -12.30
N ARG A 236 -4.18 -8.20 -12.93
CA ARG A 236 -3.77 -9.60 -13.02
C ARG A 236 -3.66 -10.02 -14.48
N TYR A 237 -2.54 -10.65 -14.80
CA TYR A 237 -2.20 -11.12 -16.15
C TYR A 237 -1.96 -12.63 -16.18
N ASP A 238 -2.29 -13.27 -17.27
CA ASP A 238 -1.87 -14.63 -17.61
C ASP A 238 -0.58 -14.57 -18.46
N LEU A 239 0.45 -15.24 -17.99
CA LEU A 239 1.75 -15.38 -18.64
C LEU A 239 1.99 -16.80 -19.15
N SER A 240 0.96 -17.64 -19.37
CA SER A 240 1.10 -18.97 -19.96
C SER A 240 1.76 -18.93 -21.34
N ASP A 241 1.55 -17.83 -22.09
CA ASP A 241 2.40 -17.41 -23.21
C ASP A 241 3.09 -16.08 -22.83
N PRO A 242 4.34 -16.11 -22.38
CA PRO A 242 5.05 -14.88 -21.98
C PRO A 242 5.32 -13.92 -23.13
N SER A 243 5.13 -14.33 -24.40
CA SER A 243 5.26 -13.46 -25.57
C SER A 243 3.98 -12.68 -25.90
N ASP A 244 2.82 -13.13 -25.35
CA ASP A 244 1.50 -12.52 -25.51
C ASP A 244 0.71 -12.50 -24.19
N PRO A 245 1.16 -11.77 -23.16
CA PRO A 245 0.50 -11.69 -21.86
C PRO A 245 -0.94 -11.20 -21.97
N GLN A 246 -1.89 -11.92 -21.34
CA GLN A 246 -3.30 -11.57 -21.37
C GLN A 246 -3.75 -10.92 -20.07
N LEU A 247 -4.37 -9.72 -20.14
CA LEU A 247 -5.00 -9.10 -18.99
C LEU A 247 -6.25 -9.90 -18.59
N LEU A 248 -6.25 -10.48 -17.38
CA LEU A 248 -7.36 -11.27 -16.86
C LEU A 248 -8.40 -10.42 -16.13
N ALA A 249 -7.95 -9.52 -15.27
CA ALA A 249 -8.83 -8.67 -14.47
C ALA A 249 -8.07 -7.46 -13.90
N THR A 250 -8.84 -6.41 -13.56
CA THR A 250 -8.37 -5.26 -12.79
C THR A 250 -9.27 -5.04 -11.58
N TYR A 251 -8.72 -4.39 -10.54
CA TYR A 251 -9.46 -3.97 -9.36
C TYR A 251 -9.02 -2.58 -8.94
N ASN A 252 -9.96 -1.62 -8.90
CA ASN A 252 -9.68 -0.29 -8.38
C ASN A 252 -9.76 -0.34 -6.85
N SER A 253 -8.63 -0.16 -6.18
CA SER A 253 -8.55 -0.25 -4.72
C SER A 253 -9.09 0.98 -3.99
N SER A 254 -9.36 2.06 -4.69
CA SER A 254 -9.76 3.38 -4.15
C SER A 254 -8.71 4.04 -3.24
N GLY A 255 -7.53 3.44 -3.12
CA GLY A 255 -6.41 3.90 -2.31
C GLY A 255 -5.14 4.03 -3.14
N LEU A 256 -4.04 3.60 -2.55
CA LEU A 256 -2.73 3.55 -3.19
C LEU A 256 -2.11 2.17 -2.94
N ALA A 257 -2.35 1.22 -3.86
CA ALA A 257 -1.81 -0.13 -3.77
C ALA A 257 -0.27 -0.10 -3.86
N ASN A 258 0.42 -0.33 -2.73
CA ASN A 258 1.88 -0.22 -2.63
C ASN A 258 2.60 -1.55 -2.68
N ARG A 259 2.14 -2.52 -1.88
CA ARG A 259 2.75 -3.85 -1.76
C ARG A 259 1.65 -4.91 -1.78
N ILE A 260 2.00 -6.07 -2.30
CA ILE A 260 1.10 -7.21 -2.38
C ILE A 260 1.82 -8.49 -1.96
N VAL A 261 1.08 -9.41 -1.37
CA VAL A 261 1.56 -10.75 -1.05
C VAL A 261 0.46 -11.78 -1.31
N LEU A 262 0.87 -12.97 -1.77
CA LEU A 262 -0.02 -14.11 -1.89
C LEU A 262 -0.10 -14.88 -0.58
N PHE A 263 -1.28 -15.27 -0.18
CA PHE A 263 -1.51 -16.19 0.93
C PHE A 263 -2.81 -16.97 0.71
N ASN A 264 -2.78 -18.29 0.89
CA ASN A 264 -3.95 -19.17 0.80
C ASN A 264 -4.83 -18.94 -0.45
N GLY A 265 -4.22 -18.68 -1.62
CA GLY A 265 -4.92 -18.39 -2.87
C GLY A 265 -5.54 -16.99 -2.95
N LYS A 266 -5.25 -16.11 -2.00
CA LYS A 266 -5.69 -14.73 -1.95
C LYS A 266 -4.52 -13.76 -2.06
N ILE A 267 -4.82 -12.49 -2.26
CA ILE A 267 -3.86 -11.40 -2.37
C ILE A 267 -4.13 -10.42 -1.23
N ALA A 268 -3.16 -10.25 -0.32
CA ALA A 268 -3.20 -9.15 0.63
C ALA A 268 -2.50 -7.92 0.01
N VAL A 269 -3.13 -6.76 0.16
CA VAL A 269 -2.68 -5.49 -0.42
C VAL A 269 -2.50 -4.46 0.70
N SER A 270 -1.33 -3.82 0.77
CA SER A 270 -1.18 -2.59 1.53
C SER A 270 -1.64 -1.42 0.66
N ASP A 271 -2.74 -0.77 1.05
CA ASP A 271 -3.44 0.21 0.22
C ASP A 271 -3.55 1.58 0.93
N TRP A 272 -2.41 2.15 1.28
CA TRP A 272 -2.20 3.43 1.94
C TRP A 272 -2.69 3.50 3.38
N LEU A 273 -4.00 3.56 3.65
CA LEU A 273 -4.56 3.63 5.01
C LEU A 273 -5.25 2.33 5.45
N ASP A 274 -5.24 1.33 4.60
CA ASP A 274 -5.93 0.07 4.86
C ASP A 274 -5.17 -1.15 4.32
N VAL A 275 -5.61 -2.31 4.77
CA VAL A 275 -5.24 -3.61 4.23
C VAL A 275 -6.47 -4.20 3.56
N LYS A 276 -6.32 -4.61 2.31
CA LYS A 276 -7.36 -5.30 1.54
C LYS A 276 -6.96 -6.74 1.28
N ILE A 277 -7.92 -7.64 1.36
CA ILE A 277 -7.77 -9.02 0.91
C ILE A 277 -8.62 -9.20 -0.33
N LEU A 278 -7.96 -9.58 -1.42
CA LEU A 278 -8.58 -9.76 -2.71
C LEU A 278 -8.53 -11.24 -3.11
N GLU A 279 -9.53 -11.69 -3.84
CA GLU A 279 -9.61 -13.02 -4.42
C GLU A 279 -9.96 -12.94 -5.90
N TYR A 280 -9.21 -13.67 -6.74
CA TYR A 280 -9.56 -13.83 -8.14
C TYR A 280 -10.41 -15.10 -8.32
N ASN A 281 -11.65 -14.94 -8.81
CA ASN A 281 -12.60 -16.05 -8.94
C ASN A 281 -12.58 -16.73 -10.32
N GLY A 282 -11.60 -16.39 -11.16
CA GLY A 282 -11.47 -16.90 -12.54
C GLY A 282 -12.03 -15.92 -13.60
N SER A 283 -12.70 -14.84 -13.21
CA SER A 283 -13.24 -13.82 -14.11
C SER A 283 -13.02 -12.39 -13.63
N GLU A 284 -13.03 -12.16 -12.32
CA GLU A 284 -12.86 -10.83 -11.71
C GLU A 284 -12.12 -10.93 -10.38
N ILE A 285 -11.55 -9.81 -9.93
CA ILE A 285 -10.94 -9.65 -8.62
C ILE A 285 -11.99 -9.06 -7.68
N GLN A 286 -12.26 -9.74 -6.57
CA GLN A 286 -13.25 -9.35 -5.56
C GLN A 286 -12.58 -9.01 -4.24
N LEU A 287 -13.13 -8.02 -3.51
CA LEU A 287 -12.75 -7.73 -2.14
C LEU A 287 -13.42 -8.74 -1.21
N VAL A 288 -12.61 -9.51 -0.48
CA VAL A 288 -13.07 -10.53 0.48
C VAL A 288 -12.62 -10.26 1.92
N GLY A 289 -11.84 -9.21 2.14
CA GLY A 289 -11.44 -8.76 3.46
C GLY A 289 -10.94 -7.32 3.42
N TYR A 290 -11.18 -6.59 4.50
CA TYR A 290 -10.79 -5.19 4.60
C TYR A 290 -10.60 -4.81 6.06
N LYS A 291 -9.57 -4.01 6.34
CA LYS A 291 -9.42 -3.30 7.61
C LYS A 291 -8.72 -1.96 7.39
N ASN A 292 -9.35 -0.90 7.86
CA ASN A 292 -8.66 0.38 7.99
C ASN A 292 -7.67 0.29 9.16
N THR A 293 -6.42 0.58 8.89
CA THR A 293 -5.36 0.50 9.91
C THR A 293 -5.14 1.82 10.63
N GLY A 294 -5.69 2.91 10.10
CA GLY A 294 -5.53 4.27 10.61
C GLY A 294 -4.16 4.90 10.34
N TYR A 295 -3.24 4.17 9.70
CA TYR A 295 -1.88 4.62 9.40
C TYR A 295 -1.45 4.18 8.01
N ARG A 296 -0.42 4.85 7.46
CA ARG A 296 0.12 4.50 6.15
C ARG A 296 0.71 3.10 6.16
N THR A 297 0.09 2.19 5.41
CA THR A 297 0.59 0.84 5.15
C THR A 297 1.66 0.90 4.07
N MET A 298 2.91 0.58 4.42
CA MET A 298 4.05 0.71 3.51
C MET A 298 4.51 -0.63 2.94
N ALA A 299 4.43 -1.69 3.74
CA ALA A 299 4.76 -3.04 3.33
C ALA A 299 3.83 -4.06 3.98
N ILE A 300 3.73 -5.24 3.38
CA ILE A 300 2.87 -6.31 3.85
C ILE A 300 3.55 -7.65 3.62
N ASN A 301 3.35 -8.59 4.53
CA ASN A 301 3.66 -10.00 4.32
C ASN A 301 2.69 -10.87 5.10
N ALA A 302 2.60 -12.17 4.77
CA ALA A 302 1.63 -13.05 5.38
C ALA A 302 2.24 -14.43 5.68
N LYS A 303 1.78 -15.04 6.79
CA LYS A 303 2.13 -16.41 7.19
C LYS A 303 0.86 -17.16 7.61
N GLY A 304 0.43 -18.14 6.81
CA GLY A 304 -0.87 -18.75 6.99
C GLY A 304 -1.99 -17.72 6.80
N ASN A 305 -2.85 -17.56 7.79
CA ASN A 305 -3.91 -16.55 7.80
C ASN A 305 -3.50 -15.21 8.47
N VAL A 306 -2.28 -15.13 8.98
CA VAL A 306 -1.81 -13.94 9.70
C VAL A 306 -1.07 -13.02 8.72
N ILE A 307 -1.49 -11.76 8.74
CA ILE A 307 -0.96 -10.70 7.89
C ILE A 307 -0.22 -9.71 8.77
N TYR A 308 0.98 -9.34 8.36
CA TYR A 308 1.81 -8.35 9.02
C TYR A 308 1.87 -7.10 8.15
N SER A 309 1.21 -6.05 8.59
CA SER A 309 1.22 -4.73 7.94
C SER A 309 2.27 -3.85 8.60
N ALA A 310 3.33 -3.55 7.84
CA ALA A 310 4.32 -2.58 8.26
C ALA A 310 3.84 -1.18 7.88
N GLU A 311 3.56 -0.38 8.90
CA GLU A 311 3.07 0.98 8.75
C GLU A 311 4.20 1.99 8.97
N TRP A 312 3.91 3.26 8.73
CA TRP A 312 4.93 4.30 8.91
C TRP A 312 5.59 4.30 10.29
N ARG A 313 4.87 3.87 11.34
CA ARG A 313 5.36 3.87 12.73
C ARG A 313 5.05 2.61 13.52
N HIS A 314 4.23 1.73 12.98
CA HIS A 314 3.72 0.58 13.71
C HIS A 314 3.83 -0.68 12.86
N LEU A 315 3.87 -1.82 13.50
CA LEU A 315 3.59 -3.10 12.91
C LEU A 315 2.22 -3.55 13.41
N GLN A 316 1.26 -3.76 12.52
CA GLN A 316 0.00 -4.40 12.87
C GLN A 316 0.03 -5.88 12.50
N VAL A 317 -0.55 -6.68 13.39
CA VAL A 317 -0.79 -8.11 13.18
C VAL A 317 -2.29 -8.29 13.02
N LEU A 318 -2.69 -8.73 11.83
CA LEU A 318 -4.08 -8.99 11.48
C LEU A 318 -4.26 -10.47 11.19
N GLU A 319 -5.44 -11.01 11.48
CA GLU A 319 -5.83 -12.36 11.10
C GLU A 319 -6.96 -12.31 10.09
N TYR A 320 -6.79 -13.04 8.98
CA TYR A 320 -7.85 -13.26 8.02
C TYR A 320 -8.62 -14.52 8.39
N GLY A 321 -9.89 -14.37 8.72
CA GLY A 321 -10.73 -15.47 9.13
C GLY A 321 -12.15 -15.04 9.46
N PRO A 322 -13.00 -15.93 9.96
CA PRO A 322 -14.32 -15.55 10.42
C PRO A 322 -14.20 -14.54 11.59
N ILE A 323 -14.83 -13.39 11.44
CA ILE A 323 -14.89 -12.39 12.52
C ILE A 323 -15.73 -12.98 13.66
N SER A 324 -15.17 -12.97 14.87
CA SER A 324 -15.85 -13.42 16.08
C SER A 324 -16.30 -12.22 16.89
N GLY A 325 -17.60 -12.01 16.98
CA GLY A 325 -18.18 -10.86 17.68
C GLY A 325 -18.79 -9.83 16.71
N PRO A 326 -19.23 -8.67 17.22
CA PRO A 326 -19.60 -7.53 16.37
C PRO A 326 -18.37 -6.91 15.72
N ASP A 327 -18.52 -6.28 14.55
CA ASP A 327 -17.46 -5.61 13.81
C ASP A 327 -18.04 -4.41 13.07
N LEU A 328 -17.69 -3.20 13.49
CA LEU A 328 -18.19 -1.96 12.93
C LEU A 328 -17.27 -1.45 11.81
N ASP A 329 -17.85 -1.21 10.67
CA ASP A 329 -17.18 -0.56 9.55
C ASP A 329 -17.87 0.72 9.13
N LEU A 330 -17.07 1.71 8.71
CA LEU A 330 -17.52 2.97 8.12
C LEU A 330 -17.25 2.97 6.62
N SER A 331 -18.19 3.51 5.84
CA SER A 331 -18.00 3.73 4.39
C SER A 331 -16.90 4.76 4.09
N SER A 332 -16.60 5.65 5.05
CA SER A 332 -15.52 6.63 4.98
C SER A 332 -15.05 7.02 6.37
N HIS A 333 -13.77 7.28 6.52
CA HIS A 333 -13.19 7.86 7.74
C HIS A 333 -12.99 9.38 7.62
N ASP A 334 -13.28 9.95 6.44
CA ASP A 334 -13.18 11.38 6.16
C ASP A 334 -14.38 11.82 5.34
N ILE A 335 -15.06 12.89 5.78
CA ILE A 335 -16.14 13.54 5.07
C ILE A 335 -15.79 15.02 4.91
N SER A 336 -15.94 15.55 3.71
CA SER A 336 -15.68 16.96 3.41
C SER A 336 -16.88 17.60 2.77
N PHE A 337 -17.47 18.56 3.43
CA PHE A 337 -18.58 19.35 2.91
C PHE A 337 -18.07 20.48 2.01
N PRO A 338 -18.72 20.74 0.88
CA PRO A 338 -18.40 21.86 0.00
C PRO A 338 -18.66 23.21 0.70
N GLU A 339 -18.24 24.27 0.05
CA GLU A 339 -18.52 25.61 0.54
C GLU A 339 -20.03 25.93 0.48
N ILE A 340 -20.58 26.34 1.61
CA ILE A 340 -21.97 26.83 1.75
C ILE A 340 -21.96 28.19 2.45
N ASN A 341 -23.05 28.96 2.33
CA ASN A 341 -23.13 30.27 3.02
C ASN A 341 -23.37 30.10 4.52
N ILE A 342 -23.01 31.13 5.30
CA ILE A 342 -23.28 31.15 6.73
C ILE A 342 -24.79 31.04 6.97
N GLY A 343 -25.18 30.08 7.83
CA GLY A 343 -26.57 29.76 8.17
C GLY A 343 -27.22 28.73 7.25
N GLU A 344 -26.56 28.31 6.16
CA GLU A 344 -27.02 27.21 5.32
C GLU A 344 -26.63 25.85 5.90
N GLN A 345 -27.29 24.81 5.43
CA GLN A 345 -27.04 23.43 5.80
C GLN A 345 -26.78 22.58 4.55
N ASP A 346 -25.90 21.58 4.71
CA ASP A 346 -25.68 20.50 3.74
C ASP A 346 -25.64 19.15 4.46
N THR A 347 -25.90 18.06 3.75
CA THR A 347 -26.01 16.73 4.34
C THR A 347 -25.27 15.70 3.49
N MET A 348 -24.44 14.89 4.14
CA MET A 348 -23.70 13.78 3.50
C MET A 348 -23.95 12.46 4.24
N PRO A 349 -24.18 11.36 3.52
CA PRO A 349 -24.42 10.06 4.13
C PRO A 349 -23.11 9.40 4.56
N LEU A 350 -23.11 8.81 5.75
CA LEU A 350 -22.12 7.87 6.25
C LEU A 350 -22.79 6.52 6.49
N TYR A 351 -22.33 5.47 5.84
CA TYR A 351 -22.85 4.12 6.03
C TYR A 351 -22.05 3.43 7.14
N LEU A 352 -22.76 2.90 8.13
CA LEU A 352 -22.23 2.06 9.19
C LEU A 352 -22.72 0.64 8.95
N THR A 353 -21.82 -0.33 8.96
CA THR A 353 -22.16 -1.73 8.67
C THR A 353 -21.62 -2.63 9.77
N ASN A 354 -22.41 -3.60 10.22
CA ASN A 354 -21.95 -4.68 11.10
C ASN A 354 -21.49 -5.86 10.24
N ASN A 355 -20.19 -6.00 10.05
CA ASN A 355 -19.59 -7.11 9.31
C ASN A 355 -19.26 -8.32 10.20
N GLY A 356 -19.51 -8.21 11.49
CA GLY A 356 -19.24 -9.24 12.48
C GLY A 356 -20.23 -10.40 12.49
N SER A 357 -19.98 -11.37 13.35
CA SER A 357 -20.82 -12.56 13.56
C SER A 357 -21.84 -12.42 14.70
N ALA A 358 -21.83 -11.29 15.41
CA ALA A 358 -22.75 -10.98 16.51
C ALA A 358 -23.36 -9.60 16.36
N ALA A 359 -24.41 -9.31 17.13
CA ALA A 359 -25.08 -8.02 17.08
C ALA A 359 -24.17 -6.89 17.56
N LEU A 360 -24.07 -5.84 16.77
CA LEU A 360 -23.38 -4.61 17.08
C LEU A 360 -24.31 -3.69 17.87
N VAL A 361 -23.85 -3.26 19.03
CA VAL A 361 -24.60 -2.36 19.92
C VAL A 361 -23.81 -1.06 20.05
N PHE A 362 -24.46 0.05 19.75
CA PHE A 362 -23.85 1.37 19.87
C PHE A 362 -24.07 1.94 21.28
N ASP A 363 -23.04 2.66 21.75
CA ASP A 363 -23.16 3.59 22.86
C ASP A 363 -23.53 4.99 22.36
N TYR A 364 -23.48 6.01 23.22
CA TYR A 364 -23.81 7.37 22.85
C TYR A 364 -22.74 7.97 21.90
N ASP A 365 -23.15 8.19 20.66
CA ASP A 365 -22.32 8.83 19.65
C ASP A 365 -22.34 10.37 19.77
N TYR A 366 -21.25 11.03 19.36
CA TYR A 366 -21.12 12.48 19.53
C TYR A 366 -20.19 13.12 18.49
N PHE A 367 -20.45 14.41 18.23
CA PHE A 367 -19.58 15.26 17.41
C PHE A 367 -18.69 16.13 18.30
N SER A 368 -17.44 16.31 17.89
CA SER A 368 -16.49 17.19 18.59
C SER A 368 -16.68 18.68 18.29
N HIS A 369 -17.48 19.03 17.27
CA HIS A 369 -17.76 20.42 16.87
C HIS A 369 -19.27 20.63 16.65
N ALA A 370 -19.78 21.75 17.17
CA ALA A 370 -21.21 22.04 17.19
C ALA A 370 -21.86 22.32 15.83
N ASP A 371 -21.08 22.58 14.79
CA ASP A 371 -21.56 22.78 13.43
C ASP A 371 -21.96 21.46 12.77
N PHE A 372 -21.62 20.32 13.37
CA PHE A 372 -21.96 19.00 12.87
C PHE A 372 -22.99 18.33 13.79
N SER A 373 -23.96 17.69 13.16
CA SER A 373 -25.02 16.98 13.87
C SER A 373 -25.57 15.83 13.01
N THR A 374 -26.42 15.01 13.60
CA THR A 374 -27.25 14.02 12.89
C THR A 374 -28.62 13.94 13.54
N THR A 375 -29.61 13.51 12.77
CA THR A 375 -30.94 13.14 13.28
C THR A 375 -31.14 11.62 13.30
N THR A 376 -30.14 10.87 12.83
CA THR A 376 -30.18 9.42 12.83
C THR A 376 -29.89 8.90 14.25
N GLU A 377 -30.78 8.11 14.78
CA GLU A 377 -30.55 7.40 16.05
C GLU A 377 -29.93 6.05 15.77
N LEU A 378 -28.78 5.78 16.39
CA LEU A 378 -28.11 4.50 16.28
C LEU A 378 -28.77 3.48 17.20
N ASN A 379 -29.13 2.35 16.61
CA ASN A 379 -29.72 1.21 17.29
C ASN A 379 -28.82 -0.02 17.06
N THR A 380 -29.16 -1.14 17.69
CA THR A 380 -28.49 -2.41 17.45
C THR A 380 -28.58 -2.81 15.97
N LEU A 381 -27.46 -3.15 15.36
CA LEU A 381 -27.37 -3.74 14.01
C LEU A 381 -27.14 -5.24 14.11
N ALA A 382 -27.99 -6.04 13.47
CA ALA A 382 -27.74 -7.47 13.32
C ALA A 382 -26.56 -7.70 12.37
N THR A 383 -26.02 -8.91 12.39
CA THR A 383 -24.95 -9.34 11.47
C THR A 383 -25.33 -9.08 9.99
N GLY A 384 -24.50 -8.35 9.29
CA GLY A 384 -24.69 -7.98 7.87
C GLY A 384 -25.60 -6.78 7.66
N ASP A 385 -26.23 -6.22 8.68
CA ASP A 385 -27.06 -5.03 8.57
C ASP A 385 -26.23 -3.76 8.47
N SER A 386 -26.81 -2.75 7.84
CA SER A 386 -26.24 -1.40 7.70
C SER A 386 -27.24 -0.34 8.08
N VAL A 387 -26.76 0.79 8.58
CA VAL A 387 -27.54 2.01 8.81
C VAL A 387 -26.86 3.19 8.11
N VAL A 388 -27.67 4.11 7.60
CA VAL A 388 -27.18 5.38 7.03
C VAL A 388 -27.30 6.44 8.11
N VAL A 389 -26.20 7.08 8.44
CA VAL A 389 -26.16 8.26 9.29
C VAL A 389 -26.02 9.48 8.39
N ASP A 390 -27.06 10.31 8.38
CA ASP A 390 -27.01 11.58 7.67
C ASP A 390 -26.24 12.60 8.51
N ILE A 391 -25.01 12.88 8.12
CA ILE A 391 -24.17 13.92 8.74
C ILE A 391 -24.60 15.28 8.20
N ILE A 392 -25.07 16.14 9.08
CA ILE A 392 -25.55 17.49 8.77
C ILE A 392 -24.45 18.49 9.17
N TYR A 393 -24.01 19.29 8.23
CA TYR A 393 -23.17 20.45 8.46
C TYR A 393 -24.00 21.73 8.44
N THR A 394 -23.94 22.54 9.49
CA THR A 394 -24.58 23.86 9.58
C THR A 394 -23.50 24.90 9.75
N ARG A 395 -23.21 25.70 8.72
CA ARG A 395 -22.15 26.70 8.79
C ARG A 395 -22.51 27.84 9.73
N SER A 396 -21.86 27.92 10.90
CA SER A 396 -22.06 29.01 11.86
C SER A 396 -21.09 30.19 11.66
N GLY A 397 -19.95 29.96 10.99
CA GLY A 397 -18.91 31.00 10.86
C GLY A 397 -17.83 30.63 9.85
N GLN A 398 -16.58 30.52 10.32
CA GLN A 398 -15.45 30.08 9.50
C GLN A 398 -15.48 28.56 9.27
N ASN A 399 -14.50 28.04 8.54
CA ASN A 399 -14.37 26.60 8.28
C ASN A 399 -14.36 25.82 9.58
N ALA A 400 -15.21 24.77 9.64
CA ALA A 400 -15.30 23.89 10.80
C ALA A 400 -14.51 22.59 10.56
N THR A 401 -13.85 22.13 11.59
CA THR A 401 -13.23 20.79 11.62
C THR A 401 -13.77 20.06 12.82
N GLY A 402 -14.28 18.86 12.63
CA GLY A 402 -14.82 18.03 13.69
C GLY A 402 -14.50 16.56 13.51
N ILE A 403 -14.88 15.79 14.52
CA ILE A 403 -14.80 14.34 14.53
C ILE A 403 -16.18 13.83 14.97
N TYR A 404 -16.72 12.89 14.21
CA TYR A 404 -17.85 12.09 14.66
C TYR A 404 -17.29 10.82 15.33
N ASN A 405 -17.60 10.65 16.60
CA ASN A 405 -17.15 9.53 17.41
C ASN A 405 -18.31 8.55 17.60
N ILE A 406 -18.07 7.29 17.33
CA ILE A 406 -19.08 6.22 17.28
C ILE A 406 -18.61 5.06 18.19
N PRO A 407 -18.87 5.16 19.50
CA PRO A 407 -18.55 4.06 20.41
C PRO A 407 -19.50 2.88 20.20
N SER A 408 -18.97 1.66 20.35
CA SER A 408 -19.74 0.43 20.19
C SER A 408 -19.18 -0.72 21.01
N ASN A 409 -19.83 -1.86 20.97
CA ASN A 409 -19.34 -3.10 21.58
C ASN A 409 -18.41 -3.92 20.66
N ASP A 410 -17.87 -3.31 19.62
CA ASP A 410 -16.83 -3.88 18.78
C ASP A 410 -15.57 -4.10 19.66
N PRO A 411 -15.05 -5.34 19.78
CA PRO A 411 -13.98 -5.63 20.72
C PRO A 411 -12.60 -5.12 20.29
N ASP A 412 -12.35 -4.99 19.01
CA ASP A 412 -11.05 -4.52 18.49
C ASP A 412 -11.08 -3.03 18.10
N GLU A 413 -12.26 -2.47 17.85
CA GLU A 413 -12.47 -1.05 17.58
C GLU A 413 -13.62 -0.47 18.42
N PRO A 414 -13.48 -0.43 19.76
CA PRO A 414 -14.58 -0.01 20.67
C PRO A 414 -15.02 1.44 20.45
N GLN A 415 -14.29 2.21 19.69
CA GLN A 415 -14.65 3.54 19.23
C GLN A 415 -14.07 3.78 17.85
N LEU A 416 -14.91 3.81 16.82
CA LEU A 416 -14.56 4.33 15.50
C LEU A 416 -14.81 5.82 15.41
N SER A 417 -14.11 6.48 14.47
CA SER A 417 -14.22 7.92 14.27
C SER A 417 -14.17 8.27 12.79
N CYS A 418 -14.97 9.28 12.41
CA CYS A 418 -14.94 9.89 11.09
C CYS A 418 -14.55 11.37 11.24
N ASN A 419 -13.49 11.80 10.52
CA ASN A 419 -13.09 13.20 10.46
C ASN A 419 -14.06 13.96 9.55
N ILE A 420 -14.42 15.19 9.92
CA ILE A 420 -15.33 15.99 9.15
C ILE A 420 -14.74 17.38 8.92
N LEU A 421 -14.75 17.81 7.67
CA LEU A 421 -14.35 19.16 7.26
C LEU A 421 -15.59 19.88 6.71
N GLY A 422 -15.97 20.96 7.34
CA GLY A 422 -17.02 21.87 6.86
C GLY A 422 -16.42 23.02 6.06
N ASN A 423 -17.09 23.39 4.99
CA ASN A 423 -16.68 24.49 4.11
C ASN A 423 -15.26 24.26 3.53
N TYR A 424 -15.04 23.05 3.04
CA TYR A 424 -13.79 22.64 2.43
C TYR A 424 -13.69 23.17 1.01
N ASP A 425 -12.71 24.04 0.77
CA ASP A 425 -12.41 24.64 -0.54
C ASP A 425 -11.41 23.82 -1.37
N GLY A 426 -11.01 22.66 -0.86
CA GLY A 426 -10.18 21.69 -1.57
C GLY A 426 -10.94 20.87 -2.59
N VAL A 427 -10.22 19.96 -3.24
CA VAL A 427 -10.81 19.02 -4.19
C VAL A 427 -10.92 17.63 -3.59
N ASN A 428 -12.09 17.05 -3.67
CA ASN A 428 -12.32 15.63 -3.43
C ASN A 428 -12.03 14.82 -4.71
N VAL A 429 -11.82 13.53 -4.55
CA VAL A 429 -11.63 12.63 -5.71
C VAL A 429 -12.80 12.75 -6.67
N GLY A 430 -12.50 13.02 -7.95
CA GLY A 430 -13.51 13.24 -9.01
C GLY A 430 -13.99 14.68 -9.20
N MET A 431 -13.57 15.61 -8.34
CA MET A 431 -13.85 17.05 -8.53
C MET A 431 -12.77 17.73 -9.38
N THR A 432 -13.14 18.78 -10.06
CA THR A 432 -12.17 19.63 -10.78
C THR A 432 -11.36 20.43 -9.78
N ALA A 433 -10.03 20.34 -9.89
CA ALA A 433 -9.11 21.12 -9.05
C ALA A 433 -9.35 22.63 -9.25
N PRO A 434 -9.47 23.45 -8.18
CA PRO A 434 -9.57 24.88 -8.32
C PRO A 434 -8.31 25.44 -8.97
N ASP A 435 -8.46 26.46 -9.80
CA ASP A 435 -7.31 27.13 -10.40
C ASP A 435 -6.53 27.91 -9.35
N PHE A 436 -5.24 27.86 -9.43
CA PHE A 436 -4.35 28.66 -8.59
C PHE A 436 -3.12 29.13 -9.36
N THR A 437 -2.51 30.18 -8.86
CA THR A 437 -1.27 30.73 -9.40
C THR A 437 -0.22 30.85 -8.31
N LEU A 438 0.93 30.24 -8.51
CA LEU A 438 2.07 30.29 -7.59
C LEU A 438 3.30 30.87 -8.29
N PRO A 439 4.12 31.70 -7.59
CA PRO A 439 5.39 32.13 -8.14
C PRO A 439 6.36 30.96 -8.30
N ILE A 440 7.07 30.92 -9.41
CA ILE A 440 8.12 29.93 -9.65
C ILE A 440 9.35 30.32 -8.83
N ALA A 441 9.66 29.54 -7.80
CA ALA A 441 10.76 29.81 -6.86
C ALA A 441 12.12 29.22 -7.29
N ALA A 442 12.13 28.22 -8.17
CA ALA A 442 13.35 27.54 -8.63
C ALA A 442 13.17 27.03 -10.08
N ASN A 443 14.27 26.93 -10.82
CA ASN A 443 14.32 26.43 -12.21
C ASN A 443 13.40 27.15 -13.20
N GLY A 444 13.11 28.44 -12.96
CA GLY A 444 12.27 29.25 -13.83
C GLY A 444 12.04 30.65 -13.26
N THR A 445 11.27 31.46 -14.00
CA THR A 445 10.85 32.80 -13.61
C THR A 445 9.37 32.98 -13.94
N GLY A 446 8.67 33.84 -13.19
CA GLY A 446 7.25 34.13 -13.39
C GLY A 446 6.36 33.32 -12.46
N ASN A 447 5.16 33.06 -12.89
CA ASN A 447 4.15 32.34 -12.11
C ASN A 447 3.75 31.04 -12.83
N PHE A 448 3.52 29.99 -12.04
CA PHE A 448 2.84 28.78 -12.47
C PHE A 448 1.33 28.97 -12.25
N ASN A 449 0.52 28.70 -13.27
CA ASN A 449 -0.95 28.68 -13.18
C ASN A 449 -1.45 27.30 -13.56
N LEU A 450 -2.21 26.65 -12.69
CA LEU A 450 -2.69 25.28 -12.89
C LEU A 450 -3.50 25.14 -14.18
N ASN A 451 -4.44 26.06 -14.41
CA ASN A 451 -5.35 25.98 -15.54
C ASN A 451 -4.62 26.08 -16.90
N GLN A 452 -3.54 26.86 -16.97
CA GLN A 452 -2.75 27.00 -18.20
C GLN A 452 -2.00 25.70 -18.55
N HIS A 453 -1.55 24.95 -17.56
CA HIS A 453 -0.81 23.71 -17.78
C HIS A 453 -1.72 22.49 -17.92
N TRP A 454 -2.74 22.38 -17.09
CA TRP A 454 -3.64 21.24 -17.09
C TRP A 454 -4.79 21.36 -18.11
N ALA A 455 -5.64 22.38 -17.95
CA ALA A 455 -6.87 22.46 -18.77
C ALA A 455 -6.61 22.96 -20.20
N SER A 456 -5.61 23.81 -20.40
CA SER A 456 -5.32 24.42 -21.70
C SER A 456 -4.28 23.69 -22.50
N ALA A 457 -3.30 23.06 -21.85
CA ALA A 457 -2.18 22.37 -22.50
C ALA A 457 -2.32 20.83 -22.50
N GLY A 458 -3.24 20.27 -21.71
CA GLY A 458 -3.41 18.82 -21.56
C GLY A 458 -2.25 18.14 -20.82
N GLU A 459 -1.51 18.91 -20.03
CA GLU A 459 -0.39 18.41 -19.24
C GLU A 459 -0.88 17.77 -17.95
N ILE A 460 -0.18 16.74 -17.46
CA ILE A 460 -0.38 16.18 -16.13
C ILE A 460 0.45 17.03 -15.16
N VAL A 461 -0.22 17.63 -14.17
CA VAL A 461 0.44 18.45 -13.14
C VAL A 461 0.50 17.68 -11.84
N VAL A 462 1.71 17.39 -11.36
CA VAL A 462 1.95 16.79 -10.04
C VAL A 462 2.45 17.89 -9.10
N ILE A 463 1.67 18.17 -8.04
CA ILE A 463 2.02 19.18 -7.04
C ILE A 463 2.42 18.44 -5.76
N THR A 464 3.65 18.68 -5.32
CA THR A 464 4.17 18.10 -4.08
C THR A 464 4.45 19.22 -3.08
N PHE A 465 3.81 19.15 -1.92
CA PHE A 465 4.06 20.08 -0.82
C PHE A 465 5.10 19.46 0.11
N PHE A 466 6.22 20.15 0.31
CA PHE A 466 7.22 19.78 1.30
C PHE A 466 7.09 20.73 2.50
N SER A 467 6.95 20.18 3.70
CA SER A 467 7.20 20.95 4.91
C SER A 467 8.71 21.05 5.08
N PRO A 468 9.30 22.25 5.16
CA PRO A 468 10.70 22.36 5.56
C PRO A 468 10.79 21.85 7.00
N GLY A 469 11.51 20.74 7.20
CA GLY A 469 11.77 20.11 8.50
C GLY A 469 12.79 20.92 9.31
#